data_7e163ea3cd71e0b154c9c206ea25a1f8
#
_entry.id   7e163ea3cd71e0b154c9c206ea25a1f8
#
_cell.length_a   1.000
_cell.length_b   1.000
_cell.length_c   1.000
_cell.angle_alpha   90.00
_cell.angle_beta   90.00
_cell.angle_gamma   90.00
#
_symmetry.space_group_name_H-M   'P 1'
#
loop_
_entity.id
_entity.type
_entity.pdbx_description
1 polymer ?
#
loop_
_entity_poly.entity_id
_entity_poly.type
_entity_poly.pdbx_seq_one_letter_code
_entity_poly.pdbx_strand_id
1 'polypeptide(L)'
;YAYCANNSVNRSDPSGKLYVALELYTIALSVANNSDHDFSGTLLAERMTERIRASKLIKNRVADYIKAMPNGEKTYSKTEPVFWSFGDSIKSLSMADLDLSLAVGNASSLTITVEKVDKGFFESLFFWGDKYKVTYSVRDLYDFDKWEGTNRNAALIWINDNLGYYPQEAGILHTYWYTITDEY
;
A
#
# COMPACT_ATOMS: atom_id res chain seq x y z
N TYR A 1 -0.90 13.98 -20.01
CA TYR A 1 -2.29 14.37 -19.86
C TYR A 1 -3.20 13.66 -20.85
N ALA A 2 -2.82 13.58 -22.12
CA ALA A 2 -3.54 12.82 -23.14
C ALA A 2 -3.53 11.30 -22.90
N TYR A 3 -2.57 10.83 -22.16
CA TYR A 3 -2.32 9.43 -21.91
C TYR A 3 -3.39 8.74 -21.03
N CYS A 4 -3.93 9.46 -20.04
CA CYS A 4 -4.99 8.92 -19.18
C CYS A 4 -6.41 9.31 -19.65
N ALA A 5 -6.56 10.27 -20.56
CA ALA A 5 -7.85 10.85 -20.90
C ALA A 5 -8.77 9.91 -21.68
N ASN A 6 -8.22 8.91 -22.36
CA ASN A 6 -8.99 8.03 -23.27
C ASN A 6 -9.28 6.64 -22.70
N ASN A 7 -8.84 6.32 -21.49
CA ASN A 7 -9.09 5.00 -20.91
C ASN A 7 -9.39 5.10 -19.41
N SER A 8 -10.65 5.29 -19.09
CA SER A 8 -11.14 5.41 -17.72
C SER A 8 -11.03 4.09 -16.92
N VAL A 9 -10.89 2.97 -17.58
CA VAL A 9 -10.84 1.64 -16.97
C VAL A 9 -9.40 1.22 -16.67
N ASN A 10 -8.42 1.68 -17.44
CA ASN A 10 -7.00 1.36 -17.27
C ASN A 10 -6.17 2.60 -16.95
N ARG A 11 -6.63 3.41 -16.01
CA ARG A 11 -5.87 4.55 -15.49
C ARG A 11 -4.75 4.16 -14.52
N SER A 12 -4.29 2.94 -14.53
CA SER A 12 -3.01 2.64 -13.94
C SER A 12 -1.95 3.43 -14.71
N ASP A 13 -1.30 4.35 -14.07
CA ASP A 13 -0.16 5.04 -14.66
C ASP A 13 0.98 4.03 -14.81
N PRO A 14 1.29 3.54 -16.04
CA PRO A 14 2.37 2.58 -16.23
C PRO A 14 3.73 3.19 -15.91
N SER A 15 3.83 4.51 -15.77
CA SER A 15 5.05 5.18 -15.35
C SER A 15 5.29 5.07 -13.83
N GLY A 16 4.33 4.52 -13.06
CA GLY A 16 4.48 4.29 -11.63
C GLY A 16 4.61 5.57 -10.80
N LYS A 17 3.95 6.65 -11.20
CA LYS A 17 3.99 7.91 -10.47
C LYS A 17 3.41 7.76 -9.06
N LEU A 18 3.80 8.68 -8.20
CA LEU A 18 3.49 8.76 -6.76
C LEU A 18 2.00 9.10 -6.52
N TYR A 19 1.10 8.25 -6.99
CA TYR A 19 -0.32 8.53 -7.02
C TYR A 19 -0.95 8.40 -5.64
N VAL A 20 -0.61 7.33 -4.93
CA VAL A 20 -1.17 7.05 -3.60
C VAL A 20 -0.67 8.07 -2.59
N ALA A 21 0.63 8.39 -2.61
CA ALA A 21 1.21 9.40 -1.73
C ALA A 21 0.56 10.78 -1.91
N LEU A 22 0.37 11.22 -3.16
CA LEU A 22 -0.26 12.50 -3.44
C LEU A 22 -1.74 12.54 -3.04
N GLU A 23 -2.46 11.44 -3.22
CA GLU A 23 -3.88 11.34 -2.87
C GLU A 23 -4.08 11.41 -1.36
N LEU A 24 -3.31 10.64 -0.57
CA LEU A 24 -3.32 10.69 0.90
C LEU A 24 -2.93 12.09 1.43
N TYR A 25 -1.93 12.73 0.82
CA TYR A 25 -1.54 14.10 1.17
C TYR A 25 -2.67 15.10 0.91
N THR A 26 -3.39 14.97 -0.21
CA THR A 26 -4.51 15.85 -0.54
C THR A 26 -5.67 15.67 0.44
N ILE A 27 -5.90 14.45 0.91
CA ILE A 27 -6.90 14.18 1.95
C ILE A 27 -6.51 14.87 3.25
N ALA A 28 -5.24 14.82 3.66
CA ALA A 28 -4.74 15.46 4.87
C ALA A 28 -4.98 16.99 4.91
N LEU A 29 -5.12 17.64 3.76
CA LEU A 29 -5.47 19.07 3.66
C LEU A 29 -6.96 19.37 3.94
N SER A 30 -7.83 18.38 3.88
CA SER A 30 -9.29 18.55 3.88
C SER A 30 -10.04 17.89 5.01
N VAL A 31 -9.45 16.92 5.70
CA VAL A 31 -10.09 16.18 6.80
C VAL A 31 -9.92 16.88 8.14
N ALA A 32 -10.68 16.47 9.14
CA ALA A 32 -10.48 16.91 10.50
C ALA A 32 -9.31 16.16 11.14
N ASN A 33 -8.54 16.86 12.00
CA ASN A 33 -7.41 16.26 12.70
C ASN A 33 -7.87 15.07 13.58
N ASN A 34 -7.10 13.97 13.54
CA ASN A 34 -7.39 12.71 14.22
C ASN A 34 -8.72 12.03 13.80
N SER A 35 -9.25 12.37 12.64
CA SER A 35 -10.41 11.66 12.08
C SER A 35 -10.09 10.22 11.69
N ASP A 36 -11.12 9.40 11.54
CA ASP A 36 -10.99 8.00 11.11
C ASP A 36 -11.80 7.79 9.82
N HIS A 37 -11.17 7.29 8.80
CA HIS A 37 -11.76 7.13 7.47
C HIS A 37 -11.59 5.71 6.95
N ASP A 38 -12.67 5.13 6.44
CA ASP A 38 -12.62 3.88 5.69
C ASP A 38 -12.73 4.20 4.18
N PHE A 39 -11.65 3.95 3.46
CA PHE A 39 -11.58 4.14 2.01
C PHE A 39 -11.80 2.83 1.23
N SER A 40 -12.17 1.74 1.90
CA SER A 40 -12.43 0.47 1.24
C SER A 40 -13.49 0.62 0.14
N GLY A 41 -13.25 -0.02 -1.02
CA GLY A 41 -14.13 0.09 -2.18
C GLY A 41 -14.02 1.41 -2.96
N THR A 42 -13.09 2.30 -2.61
CA THR A 42 -12.78 3.53 -3.36
C THR A 42 -11.68 3.30 -4.38
N LEU A 43 -11.53 4.24 -5.31
CA LEU A 43 -10.42 4.25 -6.27
C LEU A 43 -9.05 4.33 -5.58
N LEU A 44 -8.96 4.99 -4.43
CA LEU A 44 -7.75 5.03 -3.60
C LEU A 44 -7.39 3.61 -3.10
N ALA A 45 -8.38 2.85 -2.61
CA ALA A 45 -8.19 1.48 -2.18
C ALA A 45 -7.69 0.59 -3.33
N GLU A 46 -8.32 0.66 -4.49
CA GLU A 46 -7.91 -0.08 -5.68
C GLU A 46 -6.45 0.23 -6.05
N ARG A 47 -6.07 1.49 -6.09
CA ARG A 47 -4.70 1.92 -6.42
C ARG A 47 -3.68 1.48 -5.37
N MET A 48 -4.01 1.62 -4.10
CA MET A 48 -3.13 1.17 -3.03
C MET A 48 -2.92 -0.34 -3.08
N THR A 49 -3.99 -1.10 -3.28
CA THR A 49 -3.93 -2.56 -3.41
C THR A 49 -3.11 -2.99 -4.62
N GLU A 50 -3.24 -2.29 -5.76
CA GLU A 50 -2.36 -2.53 -6.91
C GLU A 50 -0.87 -2.34 -6.56
N ARG A 51 -0.52 -1.29 -5.79
CA ARG A 51 0.86 -1.06 -5.34
C ARG A 51 1.32 -2.12 -4.35
N ILE A 52 0.49 -2.45 -3.36
CA ILE A 52 0.78 -3.51 -2.39
C ILE A 52 1.04 -4.84 -3.12
N ARG A 53 0.18 -5.21 -4.05
CA ARG A 53 0.32 -6.42 -4.86
C ARG A 53 1.57 -6.40 -5.74
N ALA A 54 1.93 -5.26 -6.32
CA ALA A 54 3.12 -5.11 -7.15
C ALA A 54 4.41 -5.13 -6.33
N SER A 55 4.34 -4.81 -5.03
CA SER A 55 5.47 -4.78 -4.11
C SER A 55 6.19 -6.13 -4.04
N LYS A 56 7.51 -6.12 -4.20
CA LYS A 56 8.34 -7.32 -4.08
C LYS A 56 8.33 -7.87 -2.66
N LEU A 57 8.33 -6.97 -1.66
CA LEU A 57 8.24 -7.32 -0.25
C LEU A 57 6.98 -8.14 0.03
N ILE A 58 5.83 -7.67 -0.47
CA ILE A 58 4.54 -8.31 -0.23
C ILE A 58 4.41 -9.63 -1.01
N LYS A 59 4.88 -9.69 -2.24
CA LYS A 59 4.92 -10.95 -3.01
C LYS A 59 5.65 -12.06 -2.27
N ASN A 60 6.77 -11.73 -1.65
CA ASN A 60 7.53 -12.70 -0.85
C ASN A 60 6.72 -13.14 0.38
N ARG A 61 6.07 -12.21 1.10
CA ARG A 61 5.23 -12.54 2.27
C ARG A 61 4.04 -13.43 1.88
N VAL A 62 3.34 -13.11 0.81
CA VAL A 62 2.24 -13.95 0.30
C VAL A 62 2.73 -15.36 -0.02
N ALA A 63 3.88 -15.50 -0.68
CA ALA A 63 4.47 -16.79 -0.96
C ALA A 63 4.82 -17.57 0.32
N ASP A 64 5.34 -16.90 1.34
CA ASP A 64 5.65 -17.52 2.63
C ASP A 64 4.38 -17.91 3.39
N TYR A 65 3.30 -17.12 3.30
CA TYR A 65 2.00 -17.45 3.94
C TYR A 65 1.34 -18.65 3.26
N ILE A 66 1.43 -18.75 1.93
CA ILE A 66 0.97 -19.94 1.20
C ILE A 66 1.71 -21.19 1.68
N LYS A 67 3.02 -21.11 1.85
CA LYS A 67 3.84 -22.24 2.37
C LYS A 67 3.56 -22.57 3.83
N ALA A 68 3.26 -21.53 4.64
CA ALA A 68 2.99 -21.68 6.07
C ALA A 68 1.55 -22.14 6.37
N MET A 69 0.67 -22.16 5.37
CA MET A 69 -0.71 -22.61 5.54
C MET A 69 -0.75 -24.06 6.03
N PRO A 70 -1.40 -24.34 7.17
CA PRO A 70 -1.49 -25.70 7.70
C PRO A 70 -2.19 -26.66 6.73
N ASN A 71 -1.76 -27.91 6.72
CA ASN A 71 -2.39 -28.94 5.88
C ASN A 71 -3.87 -29.09 6.24
N GLY A 72 -4.73 -29.00 5.23
CA GLY A 72 -6.18 -29.11 5.38
C GLY A 72 -6.90 -27.77 5.59
N GLU A 73 -6.18 -26.70 5.91
CA GLU A 73 -6.75 -25.37 6.00
C GLU A 73 -6.91 -24.75 4.61
N LYS A 74 -7.97 -23.97 4.44
CA LYS A 74 -8.22 -23.24 3.19
C LYS A 74 -7.84 -21.76 3.31
N THR A 75 -7.64 -21.24 4.52
CA THR A 75 -7.40 -19.82 4.77
C THR A 75 -6.25 -19.65 5.75
N TYR A 76 -5.37 -18.70 5.47
CA TYR A 76 -4.32 -18.26 6.37
C TYR A 76 -4.30 -16.74 6.41
N SER A 77 -4.32 -16.17 7.61
CA SER A 77 -4.31 -14.71 7.79
C SER A 77 -3.26 -14.31 8.81
N LYS A 78 -2.55 -13.22 8.52
CA LYS A 78 -1.58 -12.64 9.45
C LYS A 78 -1.62 -11.14 9.38
N THR A 79 -1.61 -10.51 10.55
CA THR A 79 -1.49 -9.07 10.72
C THR A 79 -0.11 -8.75 11.29
N GLU A 80 0.61 -7.88 10.63
CA GLU A 80 1.93 -7.43 11.08
C GLU A 80 2.24 -6.02 10.56
N PRO A 81 3.12 -5.27 11.22
CA PRO A 81 3.61 -4.01 10.69
C PRO A 81 4.46 -4.26 9.44
N VAL A 82 4.43 -3.30 8.54
CA VAL A 82 5.22 -3.34 7.30
C VAL A 82 5.94 -2.03 7.11
N PHE A 83 7.22 -2.13 6.80
CA PHE A 83 8.06 -0.98 6.50
C PHE A 83 8.55 -1.03 5.05
N TRP A 84 8.19 -0.02 4.25
CA TRP A 84 8.73 0.19 2.91
C TRP A 84 9.88 1.18 2.98
N SER A 85 11.10 0.68 2.89
CA SER A 85 12.30 1.50 2.89
C SER A 85 12.44 2.25 1.56
N PHE A 86 12.49 3.58 1.60
CA PHE A 86 12.73 4.41 0.42
C PHE A 86 14.07 4.04 -0.27
N GLY A 87 15.12 3.82 0.52
CA GLY A 87 16.44 3.46 -0.02
C GLY A 87 16.45 2.10 -0.73
N ASP A 88 15.74 1.12 -0.19
CA ASP A 88 15.66 -0.21 -0.80
C ASP A 88 14.74 -0.21 -2.02
N SER A 89 13.69 0.61 -2.01
CA SER A 89 12.81 0.81 -3.16
C SER A 89 13.56 1.39 -4.36
N ILE A 90 14.43 2.37 -4.14
CA ILE A 90 15.29 2.92 -5.19
C ILE A 90 16.27 1.86 -5.70
N LYS A 91 16.95 1.13 -4.81
CA LYS A 91 17.91 0.09 -5.20
C LYS A 91 17.27 -1.04 -6.01
N SER A 92 16.03 -1.40 -5.65
CA SER A 92 15.28 -2.45 -6.36
C SER A 92 14.61 -1.97 -7.64
N LEU A 93 14.63 -0.64 -7.93
CA LEU A 93 13.89 0.01 -9.01
C LEU A 93 12.40 -0.31 -8.99
N SER A 94 11.85 -0.56 -7.81
CA SER A 94 10.43 -0.86 -7.61
C SER A 94 9.65 0.44 -7.43
N MET A 95 8.94 0.86 -8.45
CA MET A 95 8.08 2.04 -8.36
C MET A 95 6.90 1.85 -7.41
N ALA A 96 6.41 0.61 -7.28
CA ALA A 96 5.36 0.28 -6.32
C ALA A 96 5.86 0.44 -4.88
N ASP A 97 7.03 -0.09 -4.55
CA ASP A 97 7.62 0.06 -3.22
C ASP A 97 8.02 1.51 -2.94
N LEU A 98 8.42 2.28 -3.97
CA LEU A 98 8.72 3.70 -3.83
C LEU A 98 7.47 4.51 -3.49
N ASP A 99 6.37 4.31 -4.21
CA ASP A 99 5.09 4.97 -3.94
C ASP A 99 4.59 4.64 -2.53
N LEU A 100 4.61 3.35 -2.15
CA LEU A 100 4.26 2.91 -0.80
C LEU A 100 5.18 3.47 0.29
N SER A 101 6.49 3.60 0.02
CA SER A 101 7.43 4.17 0.99
C SER A 101 7.18 5.67 1.26
N LEU A 102 6.61 6.39 0.30
CA LEU A 102 6.25 7.81 0.42
C LEU A 102 4.82 8.02 0.91
N ALA A 103 3.91 7.08 0.58
CA ALA A 103 2.51 7.15 0.98
C ALA A 103 2.29 6.70 2.42
N VAL A 104 2.90 5.59 2.79
CA VAL A 104 2.65 4.86 4.03
C VAL A 104 3.93 4.78 4.87
N GLY A 105 5.09 4.58 4.22
CA GLY A 105 6.39 4.40 4.86
C GLY A 105 6.42 3.22 5.83
N ASN A 106 5.76 3.37 6.96
CA ASN A 106 5.66 2.38 8.02
C ASN A 106 4.20 2.11 8.34
N ALA A 107 3.58 1.14 7.66
CA ALA A 107 2.21 0.74 7.99
C ALA A 107 2.16 0.07 9.36
N SER A 108 1.40 0.66 10.27
CA SER A 108 1.20 0.15 11.63
C SER A 108 0.57 -1.23 11.63
N SER A 109 -0.32 -1.50 10.67
CA SER A 109 -1.03 -2.77 10.55
C SER A 109 -1.36 -3.08 9.09
N LEU A 110 -0.72 -4.10 8.55
CA LEU A 110 -1.12 -4.74 7.30
C LEU A 110 -1.56 -6.17 7.58
N THR A 111 -2.83 -6.46 7.30
CA THR A 111 -3.37 -7.82 7.31
C THR A 111 -3.35 -8.37 5.90
N ILE A 112 -2.73 -9.54 5.73
CA ILE A 112 -2.77 -10.29 4.49
C ILE A 112 -3.50 -11.60 4.78
N THR A 113 -4.59 -11.82 4.07
CA THR A 113 -5.35 -13.08 4.11
C THR A 113 -5.21 -13.79 2.78
N VAL A 114 -4.77 -15.04 2.83
CA VAL A 114 -4.64 -15.91 1.67
C VAL A 114 -5.67 -17.00 1.79
N GLU A 115 -6.53 -17.14 0.80
CA GLU A 115 -7.59 -18.15 0.75
C GLU A 115 -7.41 -19.06 -0.48
N LYS A 116 -7.35 -20.36 -0.25
CA LYS A 116 -7.30 -21.35 -1.33
C LYS A 116 -8.68 -21.49 -1.95
N VAL A 117 -8.77 -21.18 -3.24
CA VAL A 117 -10.03 -21.20 -4.00
C VAL A 117 -10.16 -22.52 -4.74
N ASP A 118 -11.33 -23.13 -4.65
CA ASP A 118 -11.62 -24.35 -5.40
C ASP A 118 -11.66 -24.03 -6.90
N LYS A 119 -10.91 -24.77 -7.68
CA LYS A 119 -10.93 -24.66 -9.14
C LYS A 119 -12.20 -25.26 -9.72
N GLY A 120 -12.76 -24.59 -10.72
CA GLY A 120 -13.80 -25.18 -11.54
C GLY A 120 -13.28 -26.40 -12.31
N PHE A 121 -14.19 -27.30 -12.71
CA PHE A 121 -13.85 -28.52 -13.43
C PHE A 121 -12.95 -28.27 -14.67
N PHE A 122 -13.25 -27.25 -15.47
CA PHE A 122 -12.46 -26.88 -16.64
C PHE A 122 -11.10 -26.30 -16.29
N GLU A 123 -11.00 -25.47 -15.23
CA GLU A 123 -9.72 -24.90 -14.78
C GLU A 123 -8.79 -26.01 -14.26
N SER A 124 -9.32 -27.05 -13.61
CA SER A 124 -8.53 -28.17 -13.11
C SER A 124 -7.89 -29.02 -14.21
N LEU A 125 -8.44 -29.01 -15.43
CA LEU A 125 -7.93 -29.76 -16.58
C LEU A 125 -6.76 -29.05 -17.28
N PHE A 126 -6.68 -27.71 -17.20
CA PHE A 126 -5.74 -26.93 -18.00
C PHE A 126 -4.66 -26.22 -17.17
N PHE A 127 -4.89 -26.02 -15.87
CA PHE A 127 -3.95 -25.29 -14.98
C PHE A 127 -3.51 -26.14 -13.79
N TRP A 128 -2.22 -26.42 -13.75
CA TRP A 128 -1.58 -27.15 -12.66
C TRP A 128 -1.25 -26.16 -11.51
N GLY A 129 -1.47 -26.54 -10.27
CA GLY A 129 -1.22 -25.76 -9.07
C GLY A 129 -2.49 -25.19 -8.42
N ASP A 130 -2.42 -24.80 -7.17
CA ASP A 130 -3.54 -24.22 -6.44
C ASP A 130 -3.78 -22.76 -6.85
N LYS A 131 -5.04 -22.31 -6.79
CA LYS A 131 -5.43 -20.92 -6.98
C LYS A 131 -5.70 -20.30 -5.63
N TYR A 132 -5.22 -19.08 -5.44
CA TYR A 132 -5.40 -18.36 -4.19
C TYR A 132 -6.03 -17.00 -4.45
N LYS A 133 -6.96 -16.62 -3.59
CA LYS A 133 -7.48 -15.28 -3.45
C LYS A 133 -6.70 -14.60 -2.33
N VAL A 134 -6.30 -13.35 -2.52
CA VAL A 134 -5.54 -12.60 -1.53
C VAL A 134 -6.28 -11.32 -1.18
N THR A 135 -6.54 -11.12 0.10
CA THR A 135 -7.14 -9.89 0.62
C THR A 135 -6.09 -9.12 1.38
N TYR A 136 -6.00 -7.83 1.13
CA TYR A 136 -5.14 -6.89 1.84
C TYR A 136 -6.00 -5.92 2.64
N SER A 137 -5.66 -5.74 3.92
CA SER A 137 -6.28 -4.70 4.76
C SER A 137 -5.19 -3.91 5.45
N VAL A 138 -5.11 -2.63 5.15
CA VAL A 138 -4.17 -1.68 5.77
C VAL A 138 -4.95 -0.79 6.70
N ARG A 139 -4.46 -0.63 7.94
CA ARG A 139 -4.88 0.41 8.86
C ARG A 139 -3.65 1.15 9.34
N ASP A 140 -3.65 2.45 9.15
CA ASP A 140 -2.49 3.27 9.48
C ASP A 140 -2.89 4.69 9.84
N LEU A 141 -2.02 5.38 10.57
CA LEU A 141 -2.13 6.80 10.84
C LEU A 141 -1.32 7.56 9.79
N TYR A 142 -1.99 8.43 9.05
CA TYR A 142 -1.31 9.34 8.14
C TYR A 142 -0.79 10.54 8.93
N ASP A 143 0.50 10.56 9.16
CA ASP A 143 1.21 11.60 9.90
C ASP A 143 2.62 11.82 9.35
N PHE A 144 3.25 12.88 9.78
CA PHE A 144 4.62 13.22 9.44
C PHE A 144 5.43 13.44 10.71
N ASP A 145 6.25 12.47 11.04
CA ASP A 145 7.21 12.60 12.12
C ASP A 145 8.42 13.43 11.70
N LYS A 146 8.90 14.26 12.63
CA LYS A 146 10.17 14.95 12.43
C LYS A 146 11.30 13.94 12.32
N TRP A 147 12.11 14.10 11.31
CA TRP A 147 13.23 13.19 11.12
C TRP A 147 14.39 13.48 12.09
N GLU A 148 14.67 12.57 12.99
CA GLU A 148 15.76 12.67 13.97
C GLU A 148 17.00 11.82 13.63
N GLY A 149 17.04 11.14 12.49
CA GLY A 149 18.11 10.22 12.11
C GLY A 149 19.18 10.84 11.20
N THR A 150 20.42 10.36 11.34
CA THR A 150 21.58 10.86 10.58
C THR A 150 21.76 10.22 9.20
N ASN A 151 20.99 9.20 8.83
CA ASN A 151 21.26 8.32 7.70
C ASN A 151 20.36 8.54 6.46
N ARG A 152 19.63 9.64 6.36
CA ARG A 152 18.84 9.97 5.17
C ARG A 152 19.51 11.05 4.32
N ASN A 153 19.17 11.03 3.03
CA ASN A 153 19.53 12.09 2.10
C ASN A 153 18.90 13.42 2.57
N ALA A 154 19.70 14.48 2.63
CA ALA A 154 19.26 15.81 3.08
C ALA A 154 18.04 16.34 2.31
N ALA A 155 17.89 16.00 1.02
CA ALA A 155 16.73 16.38 0.24
C ALA A 155 15.43 15.71 0.74
N LEU A 156 15.50 14.46 1.17
CA LEU A 156 14.33 13.75 1.72
C LEU A 156 13.94 14.28 3.08
N ILE A 157 14.91 14.61 3.92
CA ILE A 157 14.66 15.28 5.21
C ILE A 157 13.95 16.61 4.95
N TRP A 158 14.48 17.41 4.02
CA TRP A 158 13.90 18.70 3.67
C TRP A 158 12.46 18.57 3.16
N ILE A 159 12.17 17.60 2.29
CA ILE A 159 10.81 17.32 1.78
C ILE A 159 9.88 16.93 2.94
N ASN A 160 10.29 15.96 3.75
CA ASN A 160 9.48 15.49 4.88
C ASN A 160 9.16 16.62 5.86
N ASP A 161 10.17 17.42 6.23
CA ASP A 161 10.00 18.46 7.23
C ASP A 161 9.20 19.66 6.68
N ASN A 162 9.47 20.10 5.46
CA ASN A 162 8.85 21.30 4.91
C ASN A 162 7.51 21.06 4.23
N LEU A 163 7.25 19.88 3.68
CA LEU A 163 5.96 19.54 3.07
C LEU A 163 5.08 18.66 3.97
N GLY A 164 5.61 18.10 5.03
CA GLY A 164 4.89 17.24 5.96
C GLY A 164 4.88 17.79 7.39
N TYR A 165 5.97 17.60 8.13
CA TYR A 165 6.03 17.88 9.56
C TYR A 165 5.67 19.33 9.93
N TYR A 166 6.32 20.35 9.36
CA TYR A 166 6.02 21.74 9.71
C TYR A 166 4.61 22.20 9.29
N PRO A 167 4.06 21.87 8.12
CA PRO A 167 2.66 22.11 7.82
C PRO A 167 1.69 21.40 8.77
N GLN A 168 2.02 20.21 9.25
CA GLN A 168 1.21 19.48 10.25
C GLN A 168 1.26 20.19 11.61
N GLU A 169 2.43 20.60 12.11
CA GLU A 169 2.57 21.38 13.33
C GLU A 169 1.85 22.74 13.25
N ALA A 170 1.81 23.35 12.06
CA ALA A 170 1.09 24.57 11.81
C ALA A 170 -0.43 24.39 11.67
N GLY A 171 -0.95 23.16 11.69
CA GLY A 171 -2.38 22.86 11.52
C GLY A 171 -2.87 23.06 10.08
N ILE A 172 -1.98 23.05 9.10
CA ILE A 172 -2.31 23.11 7.67
C ILE A 172 -2.60 21.71 7.14
N LEU A 173 -1.81 20.73 7.56
CA LEU A 173 -2.04 19.32 7.34
C LEU A 173 -2.61 18.69 8.61
N HIS A 174 -3.55 17.78 8.44
CA HIS A 174 -4.19 17.07 9.54
C HIS A 174 -3.79 15.61 9.55
N THR A 175 -3.51 15.07 10.73
CA THR A 175 -3.33 13.63 10.92
C THR A 175 -4.69 12.95 10.84
N TYR A 176 -4.75 11.77 10.26
CA TYR A 176 -5.98 10.98 10.22
C TYR A 176 -5.68 9.49 10.14
N TRP A 177 -6.53 8.70 10.78
CA TRP A 177 -6.51 7.26 10.62
C TRP A 177 -7.21 6.88 9.33
N TYR A 178 -6.66 5.92 8.62
CA TYR A 178 -7.33 5.35 7.47
C TYR A 178 -7.30 3.83 7.48
N THR A 179 -8.35 3.26 6.93
CA THR A 179 -8.47 1.83 6.65
C THR A 179 -8.74 1.65 5.16
N ILE A 180 -8.04 0.73 4.56
CA ILE A 180 -8.23 0.32 3.17
C ILE A 180 -8.25 -1.19 3.15
N THR A 181 -9.36 -1.78 2.65
CA THR A 181 -9.47 -3.22 2.42
C THR A 181 -9.89 -3.46 0.98
N ASP A 182 -9.17 -4.33 0.32
CA ASP A 182 -9.48 -4.77 -1.04
C ASP A 182 -8.99 -6.19 -1.27
N GLU A 183 -9.58 -6.86 -2.28
CA GLU A 183 -9.31 -8.26 -2.60
C GLU A 183 -8.88 -8.44 -4.05
N TYR A 184 -8.08 -9.50 -4.27
CA TYR A 184 -7.54 -9.86 -5.56
C TYR A 184 -7.64 -11.37 -5.86
#